data_90ca9f12cf750532104729b0d59329c0
#
_entry.id   90ca9f12cf750532104729b0d59329c0
#
_cell.length_a   1.000
_cell.length_b   1.000
_cell.length_c   1.000
_cell.angle_alpha   90.00
_cell.angle_beta   90.00
_cell.angle_gamma   90.00
#
_symmetry.space_group_name_H-M   'P 1'
#
loop_
_entity.id
_entity.type
_entity.pdbx_description
1 polymer ?
#
loop_
_entity_poly.entity_id
_entity_poly.type
_entity_poly.pdbx_seq_one_letter_code
_entity_poly.pdbx_strand_id
1 'polypeptide(L)'
;VVTDIDPVYTMGDMARKRLEIIARLKAEGVFDLQKELTLPLFAQRVAVISSEQAAGYGDFLRQLKDCEQGFNFEVQLFPAVMQGERVEPSVIEALNQINDQVDNFDVVVIIRGGGATSDLSGFDTILLAENVANFPLPIITGIGHDRDESVLDMISFQRVKTPTAAAAYLVEHLRNTWHRIDDAEQEIIQIVSHAMELEKNRFDLLTSKIPFLFSRVKLQQLTHLQQYQQRLTSSARLHVHQAQQHIEVHSARLFPTIQRLLLDTRHHLDLLEQRCSLLDPQLLLKRGYSITLHQGRAVRNAH
;
A
#
# COMPACT_ATOMS: atom_id res chain seq x y z
N VAL A 1 -23.78 -1.13 46.13
CA VAL A 1 -23.89 -2.42 45.43
C VAL A 1 -24.65 -2.13 44.16
N VAL A 2 -23.98 -2.13 43.02
CA VAL A 2 -24.60 -2.00 41.70
C VAL A 2 -25.20 -3.38 41.40
N THR A 3 -26.49 -3.50 41.36
CA THR A 3 -27.22 -4.77 41.27
C THR A 3 -27.71 -5.10 39.87
N ASP A 4 -27.66 -4.14 38.91
CA ASP A 4 -27.99 -4.42 37.51
C ASP A 4 -27.45 -3.31 36.61
N ILE A 5 -26.79 -3.68 35.54
CA ILE A 5 -26.39 -2.78 34.45
C ILE A 5 -27.19 -3.22 33.23
N ASP A 6 -28.08 -2.34 32.76
CA ASP A 6 -28.86 -2.61 31.53
C ASP A 6 -27.93 -2.59 30.31
N PRO A 7 -27.65 -3.74 29.64
CA PRO A 7 -26.75 -3.81 28.51
C PRO A 7 -27.24 -2.98 27.30
N VAL A 8 -28.54 -2.72 27.19
CA VAL A 8 -29.13 -1.93 26.10
C VAL A 8 -28.76 -0.44 26.25
N TYR A 9 -28.67 0.07 27.49
CA TYR A 9 -28.26 1.45 27.75
C TYR A 9 -26.76 1.67 27.42
N THR A 10 -25.93 0.74 27.77
CA THR A 10 -24.48 0.79 27.53
C THR A 10 -24.16 0.70 26.02
N MET A 11 -24.89 -0.11 25.27
CA MET A 11 -24.74 -0.22 23.79
C MET A 11 -25.17 1.08 23.10
N GLY A 12 -26.24 1.76 23.58
CA GLY A 12 -26.67 3.04 23.04
C GLY A 12 -25.64 4.15 23.24
N ASP A 13 -25.00 4.20 24.40
CA ASP A 13 -23.98 5.20 24.74
C ASP A 13 -22.68 4.98 23.91
N MET A 14 -22.27 3.75 23.68
CA MET A 14 -21.13 3.44 22.82
C MET A 14 -21.38 3.84 21.36
N ALA A 15 -22.56 3.52 20.83
CA ALA A 15 -22.95 3.92 19.48
C ALA A 15 -22.97 5.44 19.31
N ARG A 16 -23.49 6.17 20.33
CA ARG A 16 -23.51 7.63 20.32
C ARG A 16 -22.09 8.22 20.32
N LYS A 17 -21.20 7.73 21.17
CA LYS A 17 -19.80 8.15 21.21
C LYS A 17 -19.10 7.94 19.87
N ARG A 18 -19.29 6.78 19.21
CA ARG A 18 -18.76 6.52 17.88
C ARG A 18 -19.22 7.55 16.86
N LEU A 19 -20.52 7.87 16.85
CA LEU A 19 -21.08 8.87 15.95
C LEU A 19 -20.49 10.26 16.19
N GLU A 20 -20.30 10.65 17.46
CA GLU A 20 -19.66 11.92 17.84
C GLU A 20 -18.21 11.99 17.33
N ILE A 21 -17.45 10.90 17.50
CA ILE A 21 -16.07 10.82 17.01
C ILE A 21 -16.02 10.92 15.48
N ILE A 22 -16.86 10.17 14.78
CA ILE A 22 -16.94 10.21 13.31
C ILE A 22 -17.33 11.59 12.81
N ALA A 23 -18.32 12.24 13.45
CA ALA A 23 -18.74 13.59 13.08
C ALA A 23 -17.59 14.60 13.24
N ARG A 24 -16.82 14.47 14.32
CA ARG A 24 -15.65 15.34 14.58
C ARG A 24 -14.56 15.12 13.54
N LEU A 25 -14.16 13.86 13.26
CA LEU A 25 -13.13 13.54 12.27
C LEU A 25 -13.53 14.02 10.86
N LYS A 26 -14.82 13.95 10.51
CA LYS A 26 -15.34 14.51 9.25
C LYS A 26 -15.31 16.03 9.22
N ALA A 27 -15.64 16.68 10.33
CA ALA A 27 -15.57 18.14 10.43
C ALA A 27 -14.13 18.67 10.32
N GLU A 28 -13.17 17.91 10.83
CA GLU A 28 -11.73 18.18 10.73
C GLU A 28 -11.12 17.78 9.38
N GLY A 29 -11.88 17.06 8.53
CA GLY A 29 -11.43 16.63 7.19
C GLY A 29 -10.42 15.51 7.20
N VAL A 30 -10.24 14.79 8.34
CA VAL A 30 -9.21 13.74 8.47
C VAL A 30 -9.76 12.32 8.28
N PHE A 31 -11.08 12.17 8.20
CA PHE A 31 -11.74 10.86 8.18
C PHE A 31 -11.32 9.94 7.04
N ASP A 32 -11.04 10.48 5.87
CA ASP A 32 -10.73 9.71 4.67
C ASP A 32 -9.25 9.77 4.27
N LEU A 33 -8.38 10.42 5.03
CA LEU A 33 -6.95 10.60 4.70
C LEU A 33 -6.22 9.28 4.45
N GLN A 34 -6.50 8.26 5.25
CA GLN A 34 -5.91 6.94 5.06
C GLN A 34 -6.34 6.29 3.73
N LYS A 35 -7.58 6.52 3.29
CA LYS A 35 -8.10 5.95 2.04
C LYS A 35 -7.53 6.64 0.80
N GLU A 36 -6.98 7.85 0.95
CA GLU A 36 -6.28 8.56 -0.13
C GLU A 36 -4.86 8.04 -0.36
N LEU A 37 -4.30 7.31 0.61
CA LEU A 37 -3.01 6.67 0.47
C LEU A 37 -3.06 5.54 -0.55
N THR A 38 -1.92 5.20 -1.12
CA THR A 38 -1.77 4.07 -2.04
C THR A 38 -0.80 3.07 -1.45
N LEU A 39 -1.17 1.80 -1.49
CA LEU A 39 -0.26 0.73 -1.10
C LEU A 39 0.85 0.61 -2.17
N PRO A 40 2.14 0.59 -1.80
CA PRO A 40 3.23 0.38 -2.74
C PRO A 40 3.05 -0.92 -3.54
N LEU A 41 3.50 -0.93 -4.79
CA LEU A 41 3.39 -2.13 -5.65
C LEU A 41 4.01 -3.38 -5.01
N PHE A 42 5.12 -3.21 -4.28
CA PHE A 42 5.83 -4.26 -3.56
C PHE A 42 5.80 -3.98 -2.05
N ALA A 43 4.62 -4.06 -1.44
CA ALA A 43 4.44 -3.87 0.01
C ALA A 43 4.87 -5.14 0.76
N GLN A 44 6.17 -5.29 1.00
CA GLN A 44 6.76 -6.47 1.63
C GLN A 44 7.27 -6.19 3.05
N ARG A 45 7.56 -4.93 3.41
CA ARG A 45 8.05 -4.54 4.73
C ARG A 45 6.86 -4.14 5.60
N VAL A 46 6.48 -5.01 6.51
CA VAL A 46 5.23 -4.92 7.27
C VAL A 46 5.51 -4.65 8.73
N ALA A 47 5.05 -3.50 9.24
CA ALA A 47 5.00 -3.24 10.68
C ALA A 47 3.69 -3.80 11.25
N VAL A 48 3.77 -4.68 12.23
CA VAL A 48 2.58 -5.28 12.86
C VAL A 48 2.43 -4.77 14.28
N ILE A 49 1.29 -4.18 14.58
CA ILE A 49 0.90 -3.80 15.93
C ILE A 49 -0.05 -4.88 16.48
N SER A 50 0.41 -5.61 17.48
CA SER A 50 -0.36 -6.70 18.10
C SER A 50 0.18 -7.02 19.50
N SER A 51 -0.56 -7.85 20.22
CA SER A 51 -0.01 -8.46 21.43
C SER A 51 0.94 -9.60 21.07
N GLU A 52 2.08 -9.66 21.72
CA GLU A 52 3.12 -10.68 21.48
C GLU A 52 2.61 -12.12 21.62
N GLN A 53 1.67 -12.34 22.54
CA GLN A 53 1.06 -13.66 22.80
C GLN A 53 -0.23 -13.92 22.02
N ALA A 54 -0.61 -13.01 21.12
CA ALA A 54 -1.84 -13.13 20.36
C ALA A 54 -1.77 -14.29 19.35
N ALA A 55 -2.69 -15.25 19.47
CA ALA A 55 -2.83 -16.33 18.48
C ALA A 55 -2.99 -15.77 17.05
N GLY A 56 -3.70 -14.66 16.88
CA GLY A 56 -3.89 -14.00 15.60
C GLY A 56 -2.60 -13.52 14.95
N TYR A 57 -1.60 -13.10 15.72
CA TYR A 57 -0.28 -12.78 15.19
C TYR A 57 0.44 -14.01 14.62
N GLY A 58 0.38 -15.13 15.33
CA GLY A 58 0.92 -16.40 14.84
C GLY A 58 0.24 -16.88 13.57
N ASP A 59 -1.09 -16.74 13.48
CA ASP A 59 -1.86 -17.11 12.29
C ASP A 59 -1.57 -16.19 11.11
N PHE A 60 -1.39 -14.89 11.35
CA PHE A 60 -0.95 -13.91 10.35
C PHE A 60 0.42 -14.29 9.76
N LEU A 61 1.42 -14.55 10.60
CA LEU A 61 2.76 -14.96 10.18
C LEU A 61 2.76 -16.26 9.38
N ARG A 62 1.96 -17.24 9.84
CA ARG A 62 1.83 -18.54 9.16
C ARG A 62 1.24 -18.33 7.76
N GLN A 63 0.16 -17.56 7.65
CA GLN A 63 -0.48 -17.27 6.37
C GLN A 63 0.44 -16.55 5.37
N LEU A 64 1.31 -15.65 5.84
CA LEU A 64 2.31 -15.00 4.99
C LEU A 64 3.41 -15.97 4.53
N LYS A 65 3.83 -16.91 5.41
CA LYS A 65 4.88 -17.90 5.09
C LYS A 65 4.38 -19.02 4.18
N ASP A 66 3.14 -19.45 4.35
CA ASP A 66 2.50 -20.52 3.58
C ASP A 66 2.03 -20.06 2.18
N CYS A 67 2.49 -18.89 1.75
CA CYS A 67 2.21 -18.36 0.43
C CYS A 67 2.87 -19.22 -0.66
N GLU A 68 2.06 -19.82 -1.54
CA GLU A 68 2.49 -20.72 -2.63
C GLU A 68 3.48 -20.05 -3.60
N GLN A 69 3.40 -18.73 -3.78
CA GLN A 69 4.26 -17.98 -4.68
C GLN A 69 5.65 -17.67 -4.11
N GLY A 70 5.91 -18.01 -2.84
CA GLY A 70 7.21 -17.79 -2.21
C GLY A 70 7.58 -16.31 -2.01
N PHE A 71 6.59 -15.42 -1.90
CA PHE A 71 6.86 -14.02 -1.57
C PHE A 71 7.52 -13.90 -0.20
N ASN A 72 8.56 -13.10 -0.11
CA ASN A 72 9.25 -12.86 1.15
C ASN A 72 8.74 -11.57 1.79
N PHE A 73 8.13 -11.68 2.99
CA PHE A 73 7.69 -10.55 3.79
C PHE A 73 8.64 -10.34 4.97
N GLU A 74 9.10 -9.12 5.14
CA GLU A 74 9.84 -8.68 6.32
C GLU A 74 8.84 -8.12 7.33
N VAL A 75 8.59 -8.88 8.39
CA VAL A 75 7.58 -8.53 9.40
C VAL A 75 8.26 -8.15 10.70
N GLN A 76 7.99 -6.95 11.19
CA GLN A 76 8.44 -6.49 12.50
C GLN A 76 7.24 -6.27 13.43
N LEU A 77 7.28 -6.89 14.60
CA LEU A 77 6.26 -6.73 15.62
C LEU A 77 6.55 -5.51 16.50
N PHE A 78 5.53 -4.69 16.69
CA PHE A 78 5.46 -3.63 17.68
C PHE A 78 4.43 -4.03 18.73
N PRO A 79 4.88 -4.50 19.90
CA PRO A 79 3.99 -5.06 20.89
C PRO A 79 3.09 -3.96 21.50
N ALA A 80 1.78 -4.22 21.50
CA ALA A 80 0.80 -3.31 22.08
C ALA A 80 -0.27 -4.09 22.85
N VAL A 81 -0.88 -3.41 23.82
CA VAL A 81 -2.02 -3.94 24.55
C VAL A 81 -3.27 -3.79 23.68
N MET A 82 -3.95 -4.92 23.41
CA MET A 82 -5.07 -5.00 22.47
C MET A 82 -6.44 -5.12 23.17
N GLN A 83 -6.50 -4.93 24.50
CA GLN A 83 -7.76 -5.02 25.27
C GLN A 83 -7.76 -4.06 26.46
N GLY A 84 -8.95 -3.51 26.78
CA GLY A 84 -9.17 -2.62 27.90
C GLY A 84 -8.69 -1.18 27.67
N GLU A 85 -8.63 -0.38 28.73
CA GLU A 85 -8.35 1.07 28.68
C GLU A 85 -6.92 1.42 28.22
N ARG A 86 -6.00 0.47 28.21
CA ARG A 86 -4.61 0.69 27.80
C ARG A 86 -4.37 0.55 26.31
N VAL A 87 -5.39 0.23 25.52
CA VAL A 87 -5.28 0.09 24.05
C VAL A 87 -4.79 1.39 23.43
N GLU A 88 -5.49 2.48 23.70
CA GLU A 88 -5.18 3.79 23.12
C GLU A 88 -3.71 4.20 23.34
N PRO A 89 -3.20 4.36 24.57
CA PRO A 89 -1.82 4.79 24.77
C PRO A 89 -0.80 3.80 24.20
N SER A 90 -1.08 2.50 24.28
CA SER A 90 -0.15 1.48 23.81
C SER A 90 -0.03 1.40 22.29
N VAL A 91 -1.15 1.55 21.57
CA VAL A 91 -1.15 1.58 20.10
C VAL A 91 -0.53 2.87 19.57
N ILE A 92 -0.81 4.02 20.22
CA ILE A 92 -0.18 5.30 19.87
C ILE A 92 1.34 5.23 20.08
N GLU A 93 1.80 4.63 21.16
CA GLU A 93 3.24 4.43 21.40
C GLU A 93 3.88 3.57 20.30
N ALA A 94 3.22 2.46 19.91
CA ALA A 94 3.68 1.62 18.80
C ALA A 94 3.70 2.38 17.47
N LEU A 95 2.68 3.18 17.17
CA LEU A 95 2.65 4.06 15.99
C LEU A 95 3.79 5.07 16.00
N ASN A 96 4.10 5.67 17.13
CA ASN A 96 5.21 6.60 17.26
C ASN A 96 6.56 5.90 17.00
N GLN A 97 6.76 4.68 17.53
CA GLN A 97 7.97 3.87 17.26
C GLN A 97 8.11 3.51 15.78
N ILE A 98 6.99 3.25 15.09
CA ILE A 98 7.00 2.99 13.64
C ILE A 98 7.31 4.28 12.89
N ASN A 99 6.74 5.40 13.31
CA ASN A 99 6.97 6.71 12.69
C ASN A 99 8.43 7.16 12.78
N ASP A 100 9.14 6.83 13.87
CA ASP A 100 10.57 7.11 14.02
C ASP A 100 11.45 6.38 12.98
N GLN A 101 10.92 5.32 12.36
CA GLN A 101 11.60 4.51 11.36
C GLN A 101 10.70 4.22 10.13
N VAL A 102 9.89 5.19 9.76
CA VAL A 102 8.85 5.06 8.71
C VAL A 102 9.40 4.57 7.36
N ASP A 103 10.61 4.94 7.00
CA ASP A 103 11.26 4.54 5.74
C ASP A 103 11.55 3.02 5.66
N ASN A 104 11.50 2.32 6.78
CA ASN A 104 11.75 0.87 6.83
C ASN A 104 10.50 0.06 6.53
N PHE A 105 9.32 0.68 6.43
CA PHE A 105 8.06 -0.01 6.28
C PHE A 105 7.27 0.49 5.07
N ASP A 106 6.49 -0.41 4.49
CA ASP A 106 5.59 -0.14 3.37
C ASP A 106 4.13 -0.04 3.83
N VAL A 107 3.78 -0.72 4.93
CA VAL A 107 2.42 -0.84 5.44
C VAL A 107 2.44 -1.15 6.94
N VAL A 108 1.43 -0.66 7.65
CA VAL A 108 1.16 -1.02 9.04
C VAL A 108 -0.06 -1.93 9.11
N VAL A 109 0.02 -2.97 9.92
CA VAL A 109 -1.10 -3.89 10.16
C VAL A 109 -1.41 -3.92 11.64
N ILE A 110 -2.63 -3.52 12.01
CA ILE A 110 -3.12 -3.57 13.38
C ILE A 110 -4.04 -4.78 13.51
N ILE A 111 -3.59 -5.80 14.22
CA ILE A 111 -4.34 -7.04 14.39
C ILE A 111 -4.54 -7.38 15.85
N ARG A 112 -5.73 -7.91 16.15
CA ARG A 112 -6.09 -8.40 17.47
C ARG A 112 -6.14 -9.93 17.46
N GLY A 113 -5.62 -10.55 18.50
CA GLY A 113 -5.82 -11.98 18.75
C GLY A 113 -7.23 -12.29 19.21
N GLY A 114 -7.67 -13.52 19.04
CA GLY A 114 -8.98 -14.00 19.50
C GLY A 114 -9.13 -13.81 21.02
N GLY A 115 -10.13 -13.03 21.41
CA GLY A 115 -10.56 -12.81 22.79
C GLY A 115 -12.06 -12.53 22.78
N ALA A 116 -12.70 -12.45 23.95
CA ALA A 116 -14.13 -12.17 24.04
C ALA A 116 -14.50 -10.94 23.18
N THR A 117 -15.54 -11.09 22.38
CA THR A 117 -16.00 -10.14 21.36
C THR A 117 -16.50 -8.79 21.92
N SER A 118 -16.44 -8.60 23.22
CA SER A 118 -17.20 -7.57 23.91
C SER A 118 -16.50 -6.24 24.16
N ASP A 119 -15.19 -6.11 23.94
CA ASP A 119 -14.51 -4.87 24.29
C ASP A 119 -13.64 -4.31 23.16
N LEU A 120 -14.29 -3.61 22.23
CA LEU A 120 -13.65 -2.78 21.21
C LEU A 120 -13.59 -1.30 21.63
N SER A 121 -14.05 -0.96 22.82
CA SER A 121 -14.14 0.43 23.29
C SER A 121 -12.79 1.16 23.32
N GLY A 122 -11.70 0.42 23.54
CA GLY A 122 -10.35 0.99 23.51
C GLY A 122 -9.89 1.45 22.12
N PHE A 123 -10.53 1.00 21.05
CA PHE A 123 -10.26 1.42 19.66
C PHE A 123 -11.20 2.56 19.20
N ASP A 124 -12.21 2.90 20.02
CA ASP A 124 -13.20 3.94 19.73
C ASP A 124 -12.86 5.23 20.48
N THR A 125 -11.68 5.77 20.25
CA THR A 125 -11.21 7.00 20.90
C THR A 125 -10.77 8.03 19.86
N ILE A 126 -10.99 9.30 20.15
CA ILE A 126 -10.65 10.40 19.25
C ILE A 126 -9.13 10.43 19.00
N LEU A 127 -8.36 10.35 20.08
CA LEU A 127 -6.90 10.51 20.01
C LEU A 127 -6.26 9.41 19.15
N LEU A 128 -6.69 8.16 19.32
CA LEU A 128 -6.20 7.06 18.50
C LEU A 128 -6.63 7.21 17.03
N ALA A 129 -7.89 7.62 16.81
CA ALA A 129 -8.41 7.83 15.47
C ALA A 129 -7.66 8.94 14.72
N GLU A 130 -7.39 10.09 15.38
CA GLU A 130 -6.59 11.17 14.82
C GLU A 130 -5.17 10.72 14.46
N ASN A 131 -4.51 9.93 15.34
CA ASN A 131 -3.18 9.41 15.07
C ASN A 131 -3.16 8.45 13.87
N VAL A 132 -4.15 7.57 13.76
CA VAL A 132 -4.26 6.62 12.63
C VAL A 132 -4.60 7.36 11.35
N ALA A 133 -5.56 8.31 11.38
CA ALA A 133 -5.96 9.06 10.19
C ALA A 133 -4.79 9.86 9.58
N ASN A 134 -3.95 10.44 10.43
CA ASN A 134 -2.80 11.24 10.00
C ASN A 134 -1.52 10.44 9.79
N PHE A 135 -1.56 9.11 9.94
CA PHE A 135 -0.37 8.29 9.79
C PHE A 135 0.11 8.22 8.33
N PRO A 136 1.42 8.35 8.07
CA PRO A 136 1.95 8.47 6.71
C PRO A 136 1.91 7.18 5.89
N LEU A 137 1.86 6.02 6.53
CA LEU A 137 1.77 4.72 5.86
C LEU A 137 0.32 4.23 5.84
N PRO A 138 -0.07 3.45 4.83
CA PRO A 138 -1.37 2.80 4.81
C PRO A 138 -1.50 1.83 5.99
N ILE A 139 -2.62 1.93 6.71
CA ILE A 139 -2.93 1.09 7.87
C ILE A 139 -4.03 0.11 7.52
N ILE A 140 -3.73 -1.20 7.68
CA ILE A 140 -4.70 -2.27 7.55
C ILE A 140 -5.14 -2.71 8.95
N THR A 141 -6.44 -2.78 9.19
CA THR A 141 -6.98 -3.23 10.48
C THR A 141 -7.63 -4.61 10.36
N GLY A 142 -7.30 -5.49 11.30
CA GLY A 142 -7.92 -6.80 11.45
C GLY A 142 -8.33 -7.02 12.92
N ILE A 143 -9.16 -6.10 13.45
CA ILE A 143 -9.50 -6.02 14.87
C ILE A 143 -10.89 -6.58 15.15
N GLY A 144 -11.86 -6.30 14.27
CA GLY A 144 -13.27 -6.56 14.50
C GLY A 144 -13.83 -7.80 13.82
N HIS A 145 -15.02 -8.24 14.27
CA HIS A 145 -15.86 -9.23 13.63
C HIS A 145 -16.97 -8.56 12.80
N ASP A 146 -17.69 -9.36 11.99
CA ASP A 146 -18.74 -8.89 11.07
C ASP A 146 -19.83 -7.98 11.67
N ARG A 147 -20.04 -8.02 12.98
CA ARG A 147 -21.12 -7.31 13.67
C ARG A 147 -20.66 -6.07 14.45
N ASP A 148 -19.38 -5.95 14.73
CA ASP A 148 -18.83 -4.87 15.57
C ASP A 148 -17.67 -4.17 14.85
N GLU A 149 -17.99 -3.06 14.24
CA GLU A 149 -17.03 -2.20 13.56
C GLU A 149 -16.53 -1.12 14.50
N SER A 150 -15.22 -0.94 14.65
CA SER A 150 -14.64 0.14 15.44
C SER A 150 -14.46 1.40 14.59
N VAL A 151 -14.34 2.57 15.24
CA VAL A 151 -13.98 3.82 14.55
C VAL A 151 -12.67 3.66 13.81
N LEU A 152 -11.72 2.92 14.40
CA LEU A 152 -10.42 2.64 13.77
C LEU A 152 -10.56 1.89 12.45
N ASP A 153 -11.48 0.92 12.38
CA ASP A 153 -11.75 0.16 11.14
C ASP A 153 -12.33 1.06 10.03
N MET A 154 -13.14 2.05 10.41
CA MET A 154 -13.79 2.97 9.46
C MET A 154 -12.83 3.96 8.81
N ILE A 155 -11.80 4.38 9.52
CA ILE A 155 -10.81 5.37 9.07
C ILE A 155 -9.57 4.73 8.45
N SER A 156 -9.30 3.45 8.70
CA SER A 156 -8.14 2.74 8.17
C SER A 156 -8.14 2.70 6.64
N PHE A 157 -6.96 2.54 6.05
CA PHE A 157 -6.77 2.33 4.61
C PHE A 157 -7.59 1.13 4.12
N GLN A 158 -7.50 0.01 4.83
CA GLN A 158 -8.24 -1.21 4.52
C GLN A 158 -8.63 -1.92 5.82
N ARG A 159 -9.92 -2.19 5.96
CA ARG A 159 -10.45 -3.06 6.98
C ARG A 159 -10.51 -4.50 6.50
N VAL A 160 -10.13 -5.44 7.35
CA VAL A 160 -10.33 -6.87 7.15
C VAL A 160 -10.88 -7.53 8.40
N LYS A 161 -11.52 -8.70 8.26
CA LYS A 161 -12.26 -9.36 9.34
C LYS A 161 -11.37 -10.08 10.36
N THR A 162 -10.21 -10.56 9.91
CA THR A 162 -9.33 -11.42 10.71
C THR A 162 -7.86 -11.13 10.40
N PRO A 163 -6.96 -11.49 11.31
CA PRO A 163 -5.51 -11.43 11.04
C PRO A 163 -5.10 -12.20 9.80
N THR A 164 -5.69 -13.39 9.57
CA THR A 164 -5.44 -14.19 8.37
C THR A 164 -5.92 -13.51 7.09
N ALA A 165 -7.04 -12.77 7.16
CA ALA A 165 -7.52 -11.97 6.04
C ALA A 165 -6.60 -10.78 5.73
N ALA A 166 -5.92 -10.20 6.75
CA ALA A 166 -4.92 -9.16 6.53
C ALA A 166 -3.70 -9.71 5.78
N ALA A 167 -3.21 -10.89 6.17
CA ALA A 167 -2.15 -11.57 5.44
C ALA A 167 -2.56 -11.91 4.01
N ALA A 168 -3.77 -12.47 3.83
CA ALA A 168 -4.30 -12.80 2.51
C ALA A 168 -4.42 -11.56 1.62
N TYR A 169 -4.82 -10.41 2.16
CA TYR A 169 -4.90 -9.14 1.42
C TYR A 169 -3.53 -8.71 0.89
N LEU A 170 -2.48 -8.77 1.73
CA LEU A 170 -1.11 -8.43 1.33
C LEU A 170 -0.57 -9.40 0.26
N VAL A 171 -0.79 -10.70 0.44
CA VAL A 171 -0.40 -11.72 -0.53
C VAL A 171 -1.11 -11.50 -1.87
N GLU A 172 -2.42 -11.22 -1.84
CA GLU A 172 -3.21 -10.95 -3.04
C GLU A 172 -2.76 -9.69 -3.76
N HIS A 173 -2.42 -8.63 -3.01
CA HIS A 173 -1.86 -7.41 -3.60
C HIS A 173 -0.56 -7.68 -4.37
N LEU A 174 0.38 -8.44 -3.79
CA LEU A 174 1.62 -8.83 -4.48
C LEU A 174 1.35 -9.78 -5.65
N ARG A 175 0.40 -10.71 -5.50
CA ARG A 175 -0.02 -11.61 -6.58
C ARG A 175 -0.55 -10.83 -7.78
N ASN A 176 -1.42 -9.85 -7.54
CA ASN A 176 -1.96 -9.00 -8.60
C ASN A 176 -0.86 -8.18 -9.29
N THR A 177 0.11 -7.69 -8.52
CA THR A 177 1.28 -6.99 -9.08
C THR A 177 2.13 -7.93 -9.93
N TRP A 178 2.37 -9.14 -9.45
CA TRP A 178 3.10 -10.18 -10.18
C TRP A 178 2.40 -10.57 -11.48
N HIS A 179 1.07 -10.82 -11.43
CA HIS A 179 0.30 -11.14 -12.64
C HIS A 179 0.37 -10.02 -13.69
N ARG A 180 0.31 -8.76 -13.29
CA ARG A 180 0.48 -7.65 -14.22
C ARG A 180 1.84 -7.64 -14.92
N ILE A 181 2.90 -8.07 -14.22
CA ILE A 181 4.24 -8.19 -14.82
C ILE A 181 4.29 -9.39 -15.77
N ASP A 182 3.77 -10.53 -15.34
CA ASP A 182 3.71 -11.75 -16.14
C ASP A 182 2.88 -11.56 -17.42
N ASP A 183 1.71 -10.93 -17.30
CA ASP A 183 0.87 -10.56 -18.45
C ASP A 183 1.61 -9.66 -19.44
N ALA A 184 2.33 -8.65 -18.94
CA ALA A 184 3.11 -7.75 -19.79
C ALA A 184 4.27 -8.48 -20.47
N GLU A 185 4.93 -9.42 -19.79
CA GLU A 185 5.96 -10.28 -20.36
C GLU A 185 5.39 -11.15 -21.46
N GLN A 186 4.25 -11.79 -21.23
CA GLN A 186 3.57 -12.64 -22.22
C GLN A 186 3.14 -11.84 -23.45
N GLU A 187 2.61 -10.62 -23.24
CA GLU A 187 2.23 -9.74 -24.34
C GLU A 187 3.45 -9.36 -25.21
N ILE A 188 4.57 -9.03 -24.58
CA ILE A 188 5.83 -8.75 -25.29
C ILE A 188 6.28 -9.98 -26.11
N ILE A 189 6.26 -11.17 -25.52
CA ILE A 189 6.64 -12.42 -26.19
C ILE A 189 5.71 -12.68 -27.39
N GLN A 190 4.39 -12.50 -27.23
CA GLN A 190 3.42 -12.70 -28.31
C GLN A 190 3.64 -11.71 -29.46
N ILE A 191 3.82 -10.42 -29.15
CA ILE A 191 4.07 -9.39 -30.17
C ILE A 191 5.34 -9.72 -30.97
N VAL A 192 6.43 -10.06 -30.26
CA VAL A 192 7.71 -10.41 -30.89
C VAL A 192 7.58 -11.68 -31.72
N SER A 193 6.94 -12.72 -31.17
CA SER A 193 6.75 -14.00 -31.87
C SER A 193 5.90 -13.84 -33.12
N HIS A 194 4.79 -13.06 -33.05
CA HIS A 194 3.93 -12.78 -34.19
C HIS A 194 4.67 -11.99 -35.27
N ALA A 195 5.43 -10.96 -34.88
CA ALA A 195 6.25 -10.19 -35.82
C ALA A 195 7.30 -11.06 -36.53
N MET A 196 7.95 -11.96 -35.77
CA MET A 196 8.91 -12.92 -36.31
C MET A 196 8.25 -13.93 -37.26
N GLU A 197 7.05 -14.43 -36.92
CA GLU A 197 6.31 -15.39 -37.76
C GLU A 197 5.85 -14.75 -39.08
N LEU A 198 5.34 -13.52 -39.01
CA LEU A 198 4.97 -12.77 -40.23
C LEU A 198 6.17 -12.53 -41.15
N GLU A 199 7.32 -12.14 -40.61
CA GLU A 199 8.53 -11.94 -41.42
C GLU A 199 9.10 -13.27 -41.94
N LYS A 200 9.02 -14.35 -41.17
CA LYS A 200 9.40 -15.72 -41.61
C LYS A 200 8.50 -16.19 -42.75
N ASN A 201 7.16 -16.06 -42.61
CA ASN A 201 6.22 -16.44 -43.69
C ASN A 201 6.42 -15.58 -44.93
N ARG A 202 6.73 -14.30 -44.78
CA ARG A 202 7.10 -13.42 -45.89
C ARG A 202 8.41 -13.85 -46.57
N PHE A 203 9.39 -14.25 -45.77
CA PHE A 203 10.67 -14.80 -46.26
C PHE A 203 10.47 -16.10 -47.06
N ASP A 204 9.69 -17.03 -46.49
CA ASP A 204 9.40 -18.33 -47.15
C ASP A 204 8.62 -18.14 -48.46
N LEU A 205 7.68 -17.20 -48.48
CA LEU A 205 6.95 -16.85 -49.70
C LEU A 205 7.88 -16.24 -50.78
N LEU A 206 8.82 -15.39 -50.36
CA LEU A 206 9.80 -14.80 -51.27
C LEU A 206 10.76 -15.85 -51.77
N THR A 207 11.24 -16.71 -50.88
CA THR A 207 12.18 -17.82 -51.24
C THR A 207 11.54 -18.82 -52.20
N SER A 208 10.25 -19.15 -52.06
CA SER A 208 9.52 -20.05 -52.95
C SER A 208 9.28 -19.44 -54.35
N LYS A 209 9.10 -18.11 -54.43
CA LYS A 209 8.85 -17.41 -55.69
C LYS A 209 10.12 -17.08 -56.50
N ILE A 210 11.28 -16.93 -55.84
CA ILE A 210 12.54 -16.55 -56.44
C ILE A 210 13.00 -17.57 -57.51
N PRO A 211 13.00 -18.91 -57.28
CA PRO A 211 13.45 -19.88 -58.30
C PRO A 211 12.64 -19.82 -59.60
N PHE A 212 11.33 -19.51 -59.48
CA PHE A 212 10.46 -19.43 -60.62
C PHE A 212 10.70 -18.15 -61.48
N LEU A 213 11.00 -17.02 -60.84
CA LEU A 213 11.33 -15.78 -61.50
C LEU A 213 12.77 -15.73 -62.03
N PHE A 214 13.65 -16.47 -61.39
CA PHE A 214 15.10 -16.49 -61.71
C PHE A 214 15.45 -17.02 -63.07
N SER A 215 14.65 -17.93 -63.65
CA SER A 215 14.88 -18.48 -64.97
C SER A 215 14.72 -17.46 -66.13
N ARG A 216 14.07 -16.33 -65.81
CA ARG A 216 13.70 -15.34 -66.88
C ARG A 216 14.47 -14.02 -66.81
N VAL A 217 15.03 -13.64 -65.65
CA VAL A 217 15.62 -12.29 -65.48
C VAL A 217 16.91 -12.38 -64.64
N LYS A 218 17.82 -13.31 -65.04
CA LYS A 218 18.95 -13.73 -64.21
C LYS A 218 19.95 -12.62 -63.81
N LEU A 219 20.16 -11.64 -64.62
CA LEU A 219 21.21 -10.63 -64.33
C LEU A 219 20.66 -9.30 -63.78
N GLN A 220 19.53 -8.84 -64.20
CA GLN A 220 18.96 -7.54 -63.74
C GLN A 220 18.33 -7.63 -62.34
N GLN A 221 17.83 -8.81 -61.97
CA GLN A 221 17.16 -9.00 -60.71
C GLN A 221 18.12 -9.24 -59.53
N LEU A 222 19.34 -9.76 -59.79
CA LEU A 222 20.36 -9.96 -58.77
C LEU A 222 20.76 -8.63 -58.06
N THR A 223 20.91 -7.56 -58.86
CA THR A 223 21.26 -6.25 -58.32
C THR A 223 20.09 -5.65 -57.51
N HIS A 224 18.86 -5.87 -57.95
CA HIS A 224 17.66 -5.44 -57.22
C HIS A 224 17.47 -6.24 -55.93
N LEU A 225 17.72 -7.57 -55.98
CA LEU A 225 17.65 -8.43 -54.80
C LEU A 225 18.70 -8.06 -53.74
N GLN A 226 19.93 -7.77 -54.13
CA GLN A 226 20.96 -7.26 -53.23
C GLN A 226 20.58 -5.90 -52.59
N GLN A 227 19.99 -5.00 -53.35
CA GLN A 227 19.51 -3.74 -52.82
C GLN A 227 18.33 -3.93 -51.86
N TYR A 228 17.40 -4.86 -52.16
CA TYR A 228 16.29 -5.15 -51.22
C TYR A 228 16.78 -5.81 -49.96
N GLN A 229 17.73 -6.72 -50.05
CA GLN A 229 18.33 -7.38 -48.90
C GLN A 229 19.10 -6.38 -47.98
N GLN A 230 19.84 -5.42 -48.62
CA GLN A 230 20.49 -4.34 -47.87
C GLN A 230 19.48 -3.38 -47.21
N ARG A 231 18.39 -3.07 -47.90
CA ARG A 231 17.32 -2.23 -47.33
C ARG A 231 16.57 -2.92 -46.18
N LEU A 232 16.31 -4.23 -46.32
CA LEU A 232 15.68 -5.04 -45.28
C LEU A 232 16.55 -5.14 -44.01
N THR A 233 17.86 -5.40 -44.21
CA THR A 233 18.81 -5.46 -43.08
C THR A 233 19.03 -4.12 -42.42
N SER A 234 19.10 -3.04 -43.19
CA SER A 234 19.21 -1.69 -42.60
C SER A 234 17.92 -1.25 -41.94
N SER A 235 16.74 -1.55 -42.53
CA SER A 235 15.44 -1.24 -41.97
C SER A 235 15.18 -2.06 -40.70
N ALA A 236 15.47 -3.37 -40.74
CA ALA A 236 15.34 -4.21 -39.56
C ALA A 236 16.28 -3.78 -38.41
N ARG A 237 17.55 -3.42 -38.74
CA ARG A 237 18.47 -2.84 -37.76
C ARG A 237 17.97 -1.51 -37.21
N LEU A 238 17.41 -0.64 -38.07
CA LEU A 238 16.85 0.64 -37.64
C LEU A 238 15.65 0.44 -36.69
N HIS A 239 14.73 -0.50 -37.05
CA HIS A 239 13.57 -0.82 -36.22
C HIS A 239 13.95 -1.46 -34.90
N VAL A 240 14.90 -2.41 -34.92
CA VAL A 240 15.42 -3.00 -33.68
C VAL A 240 16.14 -1.95 -32.84
N HIS A 241 16.94 -1.09 -33.47
CA HIS A 241 17.59 0.03 -32.76
C HIS A 241 16.58 1.04 -32.20
N GLN A 242 15.57 1.40 -32.97
CA GLN A 242 14.48 2.28 -32.51
C GLN A 242 13.69 1.64 -31.34
N ALA A 243 13.34 0.36 -31.46
CA ALA A 243 12.67 -0.38 -30.37
C ALA A 243 13.55 -0.47 -29.13
N GLN A 244 14.84 -0.75 -29.29
CA GLN A 244 15.79 -0.74 -28.17
C GLN A 244 15.92 0.64 -27.54
N GLN A 245 16.05 1.70 -28.35
CA GLN A 245 16.07 3.08 -27.81
C GLN A 245 14.77 3.45 -27.10
N HIS A 246 13.60 3.03 -27.62
CA HIS A 246 12.34 3.25 -26.93
C HIS A 246 12.31 2.54 -25.56
N ILE A 247 12.77 1.30 -25.50
CA ILE A 247 12.88 0.55 -24.24
C ILE A 247 13.87 1.23 -23.28
N GLU A 248 15.04 1.65 -23.77
CA GLU A 248 16.03 2.38 -22.95
C GLU A 248 15.48 3.72 -22.43
N VAL A 249 14.82 4.49 -23.28
CA VAL A 249 14.21 5.77 -22.88
C VAL A 249 13.09 5.55 -21.86
N HIS A 250 12.26 4.52 -22.04
CA HIS A 250 11.20 4.21 -21.08
C HIS A 250 11.78 3.68 -19.76
N SER A 251 12.78 2.80 -19.82
CA SER A 251 13.45 2.31 -18.61
C SER A 251 14.21 3.43 -17.87
N ALA A 252 14.89 4.31 -18.62
CA ALA A 252 15.57 5.48 -18.06
C ALA A 252 14.59 6.51 -17.44
N ARG A 253 13.36 6.58 -17.95
CA ARG A 253 12.31 7.47 -17.39
C ARG A 253 11.60 6.84 -16.19
N LEU A 254 11.47 5.51 -16.15
CA LEU A 254 10.75 4.80 -15.09
C LEU A 254 11.41 5.04 -13.72
N PHE A 255 12.71 4.87 -13.64
CA PHE A 255 13.44 5.03 -12.38
C PHE A 255 13.40 6.46 -11.83
N PRO A 256 13.67 7.52 -12.63
CA PRO A 256 13.54 8.90 -12.15
C PRO A 256 12.10 9.28 -11.81
N THR A 257 11.10 8.73 -12.54
CA THR A 257 9.69 9.01 -12.25
C THR A 257 9.28 8.38 -10.91
N ILE A 258 9.71 7.13 -10.66
CA ILE A 258 9.50 6.47 -9.37
C ILE A 258 10.25 7.20 -8.26
N GLN A 259 11.51 7.59 -8.48
CA GLN A 259 12.27 8.37 -7.51
C GLN A 259 11.60 9.73 -7.21
N ARG A 260 11.08 10.40 -8.22
CA ARG A 260 10.38 11.68 -8.05
C ARG A 260 9.09 11.48 -7.26
N LEU A 261 8.31 10.46 -7.58
CA LEU A 261 7.10 10.11 -6.83
C LEU A 261 7.41 9.78 -5.36
N LEU A 262 8.49 9.03 -5.14
CA LEU A 262 8.97 8.71 -3.79
C LEU A 262 9.44 9.96 -3.03
N LEU A 263 10.17 10.86 -3.72
CA LEU A 263 10.63 12.13 -3.14
C LEU A 263 9.45 13.06 -2.82
N ASP A 264 8.48 13.18 -3.73
CA ASP A 264 7.27 14.00 -3.51
C ASP A 264 6.43 13.44 -2.36
N THR A 265 6.30 12.11 -2.30
CA THR A 265 5.59 11.44 -1.18
C THR A 265 6.35 11.64 0.13
N ARG A 266 7.67 11.51 0.11
CA ARG A 266 8.53 11.76 1.28
C ARG A 266 8.43 13.22 1.73
N HIS A 267 8.50 14.17 0.80
CA HIS A 267 8.34 15.59 1.12
C HIS A 267 6.96 15.90 1.72
N HIS A 268 5.92 15.25 1.19
CA HIS A 268 4.58 15.36 1.78
C HIS A 268 4.51 14.79 3.20
N LEU A 269 5.21 13.68 3.45
CA LEU A 269 5.36 13.08 4.77
C LEU A 269 6.11 14.02 5.73
N ASP A 270 7.23 14.58 5.30
CA ASP A 270 8.01 15.52 6.10
C ASP A 270 7.18 16.77 6.48
N LEU A 271 6.36 17.26 5.53
CA LEU A 271 5.42 18.39 5.79
C LEU A 271 4.33 18.02 6.81
N LEU A 272 3.80 16.80 6.75
CA LEU A 272 2.82 16.31 7.72
C LEU A 272 3.46 16.13 9.11
N GLU A 273 4.68 15.58 9.15
CA GLU A 273 5.45 15.43 10.38
C GLU A 273 5.77 16.78 11.02
N GLN A 274 6.20 17.78 10.22
CA GLN A 274 6.37 19.16 10.69
C GLN A 274 5.07 19.76 11.24
N ARG A 275 3.94 19.53 10.55
CA ARG A 275 2.62 19.99 11.06
C ARG A 275 2.26 19.31 12.37
N CYS A 276 2.49 18.00 12.49
CA CYS A 276 2.25 17.25 13.73
C CYS A 276 3.15 17.78 14.87
N SER A 277 4.43 18.00 14.61
CA SER A 277 5.37 18.52 15.59
C SER A 277 5.05 19.96 16.01
N LEU A 278 4.51 20.78 15.09
CA LEU A 278 4.05 22.14 15.40
C LEU A 278 2.78 22.15 16.28
N LEU A 279 1.99 21.06 16.24
CA LEU A 279 0.80 20.87 17.06
C LEU A 279 1.10 20.17 18.39
N ASP A 280 2.34 19.72 18.61
CA ASP A 280 2.74 19.07 19.87
C ASP A 280 2.70 20.11 21.01
N PRO A 281 1.82 19.93 21.98
CA PRO A 281 1.72 20.83 23.13
C PRO A 281 3.04 20.92 23.92
N GLN A 282 3.87 19.88 23.92
CA GLN A 282 5.15 19.88 24.61
C GLN A 282 6.17 20.82 23.95
N LEU A 283 6.14 20.95 22.64
CA LEU A 283 6.99 21.90 21.91
C LEU A 283 6.55 23.35 22.12
N LEU A 284 5.24 23.59 22.20
CA LEU A 284 4.70 24.90 22.54
C LEU A 284 5.09 25.31 23.97
N LEU A 285 5.01 24.40 24.91
CA LEU A 285 5.45 24.61 26.30
C LEU A 285 6.95 24.89 26.42
N LYS A 286 7.80 24.17 25.65
CA LYS A 286 9.25 24.43 25.59
C LYS A 286 9.61 25.80 24.99
N ARG A 287 8.76 26.38 24.15
CA ARG A 287 8.93 27.72 23.57
C ARG A 287 8.48 28.83 24.51
N GLY A 288 8.10 28.49 25.74
CA GLY A 288 7.70 29.50 26.77
C GLY A 288 6.19 29.80 26.86
N TYR A 289 5.38 29.04 26.07
CA TYR A 289 3.94 29.13 26.27
C TYR A 289 3.54 28.33 27.51
N SER A 290 2.63 28.85 28.28
CA SER A 290 2.07 28.19 29.47
C SER A 290 0.61 27.86 29.25
N ILE A 291 0.19 26.68 29.67
CA ILE A 291 -1.22 26.32 29.70
C ILE A 291 -1.70 26.55 31.12
N THR A 292 -2.58 27.53 31.29
CA THR A 292 -3.21 27.79 32.57
C THR A 292 -4.36 26.81 32.78
N LEU A 293 -4.27 26.04 33.85
CA LEU A 293 -5.30 25.10 34.24
C LEU A 293 -6.09 25.64 35.43
N HIS A 294 -7.40 25.61 35.34
CA HIS A 294 -8.29 25.80 36.47
C HIS A 294 -9.08 24.51 36.69
N GLN A 295 -8.97 23.93 37.89
CA GLN A 295 -9.58 22.63 38.23
C GLN A 295 -9.32 21.51 37.22
N GLY A 296 -8.09 21.42 36.68
CA GLY A 296 -7.68 20.36 35.72
C GLY A 296 -8.14 20.58 34.28
N ARG A 297 -8.75 21.73 33.95
CA ARG A 297 -9.15 22.10 32.59
C ARG A 297 -8.39 23.31 32.09
N ALA A 298 -7.98 23.29 30.83
CA ALA A 298 -7.30 24.41 30.20
C ALA A 298 -8.26 25.61 30.03
N VAL A 299 -7.84 26.77 30.54
CA VAL A 299 -8.60 28.04 30.39
C VAL A 299 -8.39 28.53 28.96
N ARG A 300 -9.47 28.61 28.17
CA ARG A 300 -9.41 29.09 26.78
C ARG A 300 -9.65 30.59 26.61
N ASN A 301 -10.29 31.25 27.53
CA ASN A 301 -10.57 32.68 27.50
C ASN A 301 -10.36 33.27 28.90
N ALA A 302 -9.69 34.40 28.95
CA ALA A 302 -9.64 35.23 30.18
C ALA A 302 -10.84 36.18 30.15
N HIS A 303 -11.94 35.78 30.79
CA HIS A 303 -12.99 36.65 31.30
C HIS A 303 -13.22 36.34 32.76
#